data_509b290503ce11146ac066a5ebcc7297
#
_entry.id   509b290503ce11146ac066a5ebcc7297
#
_cell.length_a   1.000
_cell.length_b   1.000
_cell.length_c   1.000
_cell.angle_alpha   90.00
_cell.angle_beta   90.00
_cell.angle_gamma   90.00
#
_symmetry.space_group_name_H-M   'P 1'
#
loop_
_entity.id
_entity.type
_entity.pdbx_description
1 polymer ?
#
loop_
_entity_poly.entity_id
_entity_poly.type
_entity_poly.pdbx_seq_one_letter_code
_entity_poly.pdbx_strand_id
1 'polypeptide(L)'
;MLRLVRLAGGAATTYCCLVDDAATTAPDTGPRRDAWAWRLLATGLSFSVFGVVGFLLGLFAVPVLIAIPGGRGSRRQRIRRLVRGAFRAFIGFMRSMRVLTYELQGFERLGRPGQLVVANHPSLIDVVFLIAFIPHAGCVVKRALWRNPAMALVVRAAGYVPNWPTDAMIERAADALAGGQCLIMFPEGTRTQPGLPRQFHRGAATVAIRAASTVTPVFVSVQPTTLTKHAPWYRIPRRRPHFSLAVGVDIDPAPLRDSMPAPRAARTLNEGLLAVYAGRLGGR
;
A
#
# COMPACT_ATOMS: atom_id res chain seq x y z
N MET A 1 31.73 1.41 9.17
CA MET A 1 32.88 2.02 8.47
C MET A 1 32.45 2.34 7.04
N LEU A 2 32.16 3.61 6.75
CA LEU A 2 31.62 4.08 5.47
C LEU A 2 32.75 4.15 4.43
N ARG A 3 32.63 3.42 3.33
CA ARG A 3 33.47 3.62 2.14
C ARG A 3 32.62 4.28 1.05
N LEU A 4 32.89 5.57 0.84
CA LEU A 4 32.40 6.32 -0.31
C LEU A 4 33.24 5.94 -1.54
N VAL A 5 32.64 5.31 -2.54
CA VAL A 5 33.24 5.17 -3.86
C VAL A 5 32.65 6.26 -4.76
N ARG A 6 33.48 7.24 -5.10
CA ARG A 6 33.17 8.32 -6.04
C ARG A 6 33.45 7.80 -7.45
N LEU A 7 32.43 7.60 -8.25
CA LEU A 7 32.61 7.37 -9.69
C LEU A 7 32.40 8.71 -10.39
N ALA A 8 33.45 9.19 -11.04
CA ALA A 8 33.45 10.41 -11.83
C ALA A 8 32.76 10.17 -13.18
N GLY A 9 31.88 11.05 -13.59
CA GLY A 9 31.38 11.14 -14.96
C GLY A 9 29.93 11.57 -15.05
N GLY A 10 29.67 12.88 -15.32
CA GLY A 10 28.47 13.41 -15.99
C GLY A 10 27.14 13.30 -15.22
N ALA A 11 26.68 14.41 -14.69
CA ALA A 11 25.30 14.85 -14.33
C ALA A 11 24.18 13.77 -14.32
N ALA A 12 24.32 12.74 -13.51
CA ALA A 12 23.24 11.85 -13.09
C ALA A 12 23.45 11.55 -11.61
N THR A 13 22.59 12.07 -10.75
CA THR A 13 22.59 11.76 -9.32
C THR A 13 22.19 10.30 -9.15
N THR A 14 23.18 9.41 -9.06
CA THR A 14 22.94 7.99 -8.80
C THR A 14 22.68 7.81 -7.30
N TYR A 15 21.45 7.55 -6.92
CA TYR A 15 21.10 7.14 -5.55
C TYR A 15 21.59 5.71 -5.31
N CYS A 16 22.74 5.57 -4.67
CA CYS A 16 23.26 4.28 -4.23
C CYS A 16 22.67 3.93 -2.86
N CYS A 17 21.74 2.98 -2.83
CA CYS A 17 21.19 2.43 -1.59
C CYS A 17 22.19 1.45 -0.98
N LEU A 18 22.87 1.85 0.09
CA LEU A 18 23.55 0.90 0.99
C LEU A 18 22.48 0.14 1.77
N VAL A 19 22.39 -1.14 1.52
CA VAL A 19 21.56 -2.07 2.30
C VAL A 19 22.45 -2.64 3.39
N ASP A 20 22.12 -2.34 4.65
CA ASP A 20 22.62 -3.15 5.76
C ASP A 20 22.07 -4.57 5.61
N ASP A 21 22.97 -5.53 5.44
CA ASP A 21 22.69 -6.97 5.52
C ASP A 21 22.35 -7.34 6.99
N ALA A 22 21.17 -6.92 7.45
CA ALA A 22 20.58 -7.49 8.64
C ALA A 22 20.10 -8.89 8.29
N ALA A 23 20.75 -9.88 8.86
CA ALA A 23 20.59 -11.31 8.72
C ALA A 23 19.13 -11.70 8.41
N THR A 24 18.90 -12.12 7.17
CA THR A 24 17.68 -12.82 6.79
C THR A 24 17.75 -14.20 7.45
N THR A 25 17.17 -14.35 8.63
CA THR A 25 16.90 -15.68 9.19
C THR A 25 15.99 -16.39 8.21
N ALA A 26 16.53 -17.38 7.51
CA ALA A 26 15.78 -18.25 6.63
C ALA A 26 14.59 -18.84 7.41
N PRO A 27 13.37 -18.82 6.88
CA PRO A 27 12.23 -19.41 7.57
C PRO A 27 12.48 -20.90 7.76
N ASP A 28 12.25 -21.37 8.98
CA ASP A 28 12.33 -22.78 9.42
C ASP A 28 11.70 -23.70 8.36
N THR A 29 12.54 -24.46 7.65
CA THR A 29 12.16 -25.32 6.52
C THR A 29 11.74 -26.72 6.98
N GLY A 30 11.49 -26.95 8.26
CA GLY A 30 11.03 -28.23 8.79
C GLY A 30 9.66 -28.64 8.23
N PRO A 31 9.39 -29.95 8.06
CA PRO A 31 8.12 -30.46 7.54
C PRO A 31 7.05 -30.43 8.64
N ARG A 32 6.73 -29.27 9.19
CA ARG A 32 5.54 -29.13 10.02
C ARG A 32 4.33 -29.31 9.11
N ARG A 33 3.48 -30.29 9.42
CA ARG A 33 2.15 -30.44 8.83
C ARG A 33 1.42 -29.12 9.08
N ASP A 34 1.54 -28.19 8.12
CA ASP A 34 0.82 -26.95 8.14
C ASP A 34 -0.67 -27.33 7.99
N ALA A 35 -1.50 -27.01 8.97
CA ALA A 35 -2.91 -27.40 9.03
C ALA A 35 -3.70 -26.77 7.87
N TRP A 36 -3.45 -27.24 6.65
CA TRP A 36 -3.97 -26.66 5.41
C TRP A 36 -5.50 -26.58 5.41
N ALA A 37 -6.17 -27.67 5.81
CA ALA A 37 -7.63 -27.71 5.88
C ALA A 37 -8.19 -26.66 6.86
N TRP A 38 -7.56 -26.55 8.05
CA TRP A 38 -7.89 -25.50 9.00
C TRP A 38 -7.71 -24.10 8.39
N ARG A 39 -6.57 -23.84 7.73
CA ARG A 39 -6.30 -22.54 7.11
C ARG A 39 -7.28 -22.21 5.99
N LEU A 40 -7.75 -23.21 5.23
CA LEU A 40 -8.78 -23.01 4.23
C LEU A 40 -10.09 -22.54 4.88
N LEU A 41 -10.55 -23.24 5.90
CA LEU A 41 -11.75 -22.87 6.66
C LEU A 41 -11.58 -21.49 7.31
N ALA A 42 -10.44 -21.25 7.97
CA ALA A 42 -10.12 -19.98 8.63
C ALA A 42 -10.02 -18.82 7.62
N THR A 43 -9.54 -19.06 6.40
CA THR A 43 -9.52 -18.06 5.33
C THR A 43 -10.94 -17.71 4.90
N GLY A 44 -11.79 -18.71 4.66
CA GLY A 44 -13.20 -18.49 4.31
C GLY A 44 -13.94 -17.72 5.41
N LEU A 45 -13.76 -18.15 6.68
CA LEU A 45 -14.32 -17.45 7.83
C LEU A 45 -13.81 -16.01 7.92
N SER A 46 -12.51 -15.78 7.70
CA SER A 46 -11.93 -14.43 7.72
C SER A 46 -12.59 -13.52 6.69
N PHE A 47 -12.78 -13.98 5.45
CA PHE A 47 -13.46 -13.17 4.43
C PHE A 47 -14.94 -12.96 4.72
N SER A 48 -15.63 -13.95 5.29
CA SER A 48 -17.02 -13.80 5.72
C SER A 48 -17.15 -12.77 6.85
N VAL A 49 -16.29 -12.84 7.86
CA VAL A 49 -16.23 -11.85 8.96
C VAL A 49 -15.90 -10.46 8.40
N PHE A 50 -14.94 -10.36 7.49
CA PHE A 50 -14.60 -9.08 6.85
C PHE A 50 -15.80 -8.47 6.11
N GLY A 51 -16.52 -9.27 5.33
CA GLY A 51 -17.71 -8.83 4.60
C GLY A 51 -18.84 -8.38 5.54
N VAL A 52 -19.18 -9.21 6.54
CA VAL A 52 -20.25 -8.92 7.51
C VAL A 52 -19.90 -7.70 8.36
N VAL A 53 -18.71 -7.68 8.96
CA VAL A 53 -18.27 -6.54 9.80
C VAL A 53 -18.16 -5.27 8.95
N GLY A 54 -17.61 -5.35 7.75
CA GLY A 54 -17.53 -4.20 6.82
C GLY A 54 -18.91 -3.64 6.48
N PHE A 55 -19.88 -4.52 6.21
CA PHE A 55 -21.26 -4.14 5.95
C PHE A 55 -21.92 -3.47 7.18
N LEU A 56 -21.80 -4.08 8.35
CA LEU A 56 -22.37 -3.54 9.60
C LEU A 56 -21.74 -2.20 9.98
N LEU A 57 -20.41 -2.06 9.84
CA LEU A 57 -19.75 -0.77 10.06
C LEU A 57 -20.23 0.29 9.08
N GLY A 58 -20.39 -0.07 7.80
CA GLY A 58 -20.96 0.82 6.79
C GLY A 58 -22.39 1.24 7.11
N LEU A 59 -23.21 0.31 7.55
CA LEU A 59 -24.64 0.55 7.80
C LEU A 59 -24.89 1.34 9.10
N PHE A 60 -24.15 1.06 10.17
CA PHE A 60 -24.41 1.64 11.50
C PHE A 60 -23.36 2.66 11.94
N ALA A 61 -22.07 2.28 11.94
CA ALA A 61 -21.05 3.12 12.53
C ALA A 61 -20.72 4.35 11.67
N VAL A 62 -20.70 4.22 10.34
CA VAL A 62 -20.39 5.34 9.45
C VAL A 62 -21.47 6.43 9.49
N PRO A 63 -22.78 6.14 9.41
CA PRO A 63 -23.82 7.17 9.57
C PRO A 63 -23.74 7.90 10.90
N VAL A 64 -23.53 7.18 12.02
CA VAL A 64 -23.33 7.79 13.34
C VAL A 64 -22.15 8.76 13.34
N LEU A 65 -21.00 8.34 12.81
CA LEU A 65 -19.80 9.19 12.73
C LEU A 65 -19.98 10.39 11.78
N ILE A 66 -20.85 10.27 10.78
CA ILE A 66 -21.22 11.39 9.89
C ILE A 66 -22.12 12.39 10.63
N ALA A 67 -23.02 11.93 11.47
CA ALA A 67 -23.96 12.75 12.23
C ALA A 67 -23.28 13.57 13.34
N ILE A 68 -22.13 13.10 13.87
CA ILE A 68 -21.38 13.86 14.88
C ILE A 68 -20.92 15.20 14.30
N PRO A 69 -21.21 16.35 14.97
CA PRO A 69 -20.80 17.66 14.53
C PRO A 69 -19.30 17.78 14.28
N GLY A 70 -18.94 18.65 13.32
CA GLY A 70 -17.55 18.93 12.95
C GLY A 70 -17.36 19.08 11.45
N GLY A 71 -16.23 19.70 11.05
CA GLY A 71 -15.87 19.96 9.67
C GLY A 71 -15.60 18.67 8.87
N ARG A 72 -15.57 18.79 7.54
CA ARG A 72 -15.31 17.67 6.62
C ARG A 72 -14.01 16.93 6.95
N GLY A 73 -12.96 17.65 7.38
CA GLY A 73 -11.67 17.06 7.77
C GLY A 73 -11.80 16.14 8.99
N SER A 74 -12.41 16.63 10.08
CA SER A 74 -12.61 15.85 11.31
C SER A 74 -13.47 14.61 11.07
N ARG A 75 -14.51 14.73 10.24
CA ARG A 75 -15.37 13.60 9.84
C ARG A 75 -14.56 12.52 9.11
N ARG A 76 -13.77 12.90 8.10
CA ARG A 76 -12.90 11.97 7.38
C ARG A 76 -11.91 11.27 8.31
N GLN A 77 -11.30 12.01 9.24
CA GLN A 77 -10.36 11.43 10.20
C GLN A 77 -11.03 10.41 11.15
N ARG A 78 -12.25 10.67 11.63
CA ARG A 78 -13.00 9.71 12.46
C ARG A 78 -13.26 8.41 11.71
N ILE A 79 -13.72 8.50 10.45
CA ILE A 79 -14.01 7.35 9.62
C ILE A 79 -12.72 6.58 9.27
N ARG A 80 -11.62 7.27 8.96
CA ARG A 80 -10.33 6.61 8.71
C ARG A 80 -9.80 5.91 9.97
N ARG A 81 -10.01 6.47 11.16
CA ARG A 81 -9.67 5.78 12.42
C ARG A 81 -10.48 4.52 12.60
N LEU A 82 -11.79 4.56 12.33
CA LEU A 82 -12.65 3.38 12.36
C LEU A 82 -12.17 2.30 11.38
N VAL A 83 -11.94 2.66 10.12
CA VAL A 83 -11.45 1.72 9.08
C VAL A 83 -10.10 1.14 9.46
N ARG A 84 -9.17 1.99 9.94
CA ARG A 84 -7.85 1.55 10.43
C ARG A 84 -7.99 0.55 11.57
N GLY A 85 -8.83 0.83 12.55
CA GLY A 85 -9.10 -0.08 13.69
C GLY A 85 -9.67 -1.41 13.23
N ALA A 86 -10.68 -1.38 12.35
CA ALA A 86 -11.30 -2.57 11.80
C ALA A 86 -10.29 -3.43 11.00
N PHE A 87 -9.42 -2.80 10.19
CA PHE A 87 -8.41 -3.51 9.42
C PHE A 87 -7.31 -4.09 10.31
N ARG A 88 -6.90 -3.37 11.38
CA ARG A 88 -5.97 -3.94 12.38
C ARG A 88 -6.57 -5.15 13.08
N ALA A 89 -7.82 -5.06 13.51
CA ALA A 89 -8.54 -6.16 14.11
C ALA A 89 -8.65 -7.36 13.16
N PHE A 90 -8.96 -7.11 11.89
CA PHE A 90 -9.02 -8.15 10.86
C PHE A 90 -7.67 -8.86 10.64
N ILE A 91 -6.57 -8.11 10.52
CA ILE A 91 -5.23 -8.70 10.40
C ILE A 91 -4.87 -9.49 11.67
N GLY A 92 -5.19 -8.94 12.85
CA GLY A 92 -5.02 -9.63 14.13
C GLY A 92 -5.80 -10.95 14.18
N PHE A 93 -7.05 -10.94 13.71
CA PHE A 93 -7.89 -12.12 13.61
C PHE A 93 -7.30 -13.16 12.66
N MET A 94 -6.88 -12.78 11.44
CA MET A 94 -6.22 -13.70 10.51
C MET A 94 -4.93 -14.30 11.10
N ARG A 95 -4.17 -13.50 11.85
CA ARG A 95 -2.95 -13.97 12.54
C ARG A 95 -3.28 -14.96 13.67
N SER A 96 -4.28 -14.68 14.51
CA SER A 96 -4.72 -15.56 15.60
C SER A 96 -5.25 -16.90 15.08
N MET A 97 -5.98 -16.86 13.95
CA MET A 97 -6.46 -18.05 13.25
C MET A 97 -5.36 -18.81 12.48
N ARG A 98 -4.10 -18.34 12.58
CA ARG A 98 -2.92 -18.92 11.90
C ARG A 98 -3.02 -18.93 10.37
N VAL A 99 -3.81 -18.03 9.78
CA VAL A 99 -3.95 -17.89 8.33
C VAL A 99 -2.67 -17.30 7.72
N LEU A 100 -2.06 -16.33 8.40
CA LEU A 100 -0.85 -15.65 7.95
C LEU A 100 0.07 -15.28 9.11
N THR A 101 1.30 -14.91 8.76
CA THR A 101 2.23 -14.15 9.64
C THR A 101 2.68 -12.91 8.91
N TYR A 102 3.20 -11.92 9.64
CA TYR A 102 3.73 -10.71 9.01
C TYR A 102 4.82 -10.05 9.85
N GLU A 103 5.63 -9.26 9.19
CA GLU A 103 6.57 -8.32 9.76
C GLU A 103 6.45 -6.95 9.10
N LEU A 104 6.69 -5.90 9.87
CA LEU A 104 6.63 -4.51 9.42
C LEU A 104 7.95 -3.83 9.79
N GLN A 105 8.60 -3.21 8.81
CA GLN A 105 9.87 -2.52 9.01
C GLN A 105 9.75 -1.05 8.59
N GLY A 106 10.10 -0.11 9.47
CA GLY A 106 10.13 1.32 9.19
C GLY A 106 8.77 2.01 9.12
N PHE A 107 7.70 1.40 9.58
CA PHE A 107 6.32 1.93 9.49
C PHE A 107 6.09 3.18 10.33
N GLU A 108 6.92 3.43 11.34
CA GLU A 108 6.94 4.66 12.15
C GLU A 108 7.23 5.92 11.31
N ARG A 109 7.84 5.76 10.14
CA ARG A 109 8.15 6.82 9.18
C ARG A 109 6.97 7.19 8.27
N LEU A 110 5.85 6.47 8.37
CA LEU A 110 4.68 6.65 7.50
C LEU A 110 3.58 7.46 8.19
N GLY A 111 2.75 8.12 7.39
CA GLY A 111 1.62 8.92 7.87
C GLY A 111 1.94 10.41 8.03
N ARG A 112 3.06 10.88 7.47
CA ARG A 112 3.46 12.29 7.51
C ARG A 112 2.58 13.15 6.58
N PRO A 113 2.38 14.44 6.90
CA PRO A 113 1.63 15.35 6.04
C PRO A 113 2.25 15.46 4.62
N GLY A 114 1.39 15.41 3.60
CA GLY A 114 1.81 15.49 2.19
C GLY A 114 2.63 14.31 1.66
N GLN A 115 2.76 13.24 2.45
CA GLN A 115 3.51 12.05 2.07
C GLN A 115 2.74 11.19 1.07
N LEU A 116 3.35 10.86 -0.06
CA LEU A 116 2.87 9.86 -1.00
C LEU A 116 3.56 8.51 -0.74
N VAL A 117 2.80 7.55 -0.24
CA VAL A 117 3.25 6.17 -0.06
C VAL A 117 2.98 5.41 -1.35
N VAL A 118 4.04 4.96 -1.99
CA VAL A 118 3.98 4.15 -3.21
C VAL A 118 4.28 2.70 -2.84
N ALA A 119 3.42 1.76 -3.19
CA ALA A 119 3.61 0.35 -2.85
C ALA A 119 3.35 -0.57 -4.05
N ASN A 120 4.09 -1.69 -4.15
CA ASN A 120 3.71 -2.78 -5.05
C ASN A 120 2.54 -3.60 -4.45
N HIS A 121 1.85 -4.37 -5.27
CA HIS A 121 0.57 -4.98 -4.88
C HIS A 121 0.50 -6.49 -5.17
N PRO A 122 1.32 -7.34 -4.52
CA PRO A 122 1.35 -8.77 -4.78
C PRO A 122 0.08 -9.52 -4.34
N SER A 123 -0.64 -9.03 -3.32
CA SER A 123 -1.78 -9.73 -2.72
C SER A 123 -3.01 -8.84 -2.56
N LEU A 124 -4.19 -9.44 -2.43
CA LEU A 124 -5.44 -8.71 -2.21
C LEU A 124 -5.43 -7.89 -0.91
N ILE A 125 -4.74 -8.36 0.13
CA ILE A 125 -4.79 -7.76 1.47
C ILE A 125 -3.66 -6.74 1.74
N ASP A 126 -2.81 -6.42 0.76
CA ASP A 126 -1.74 -5.44 0.95
C ASP A 126 -2.29 -4.06 1.31
N VAL A 127 -3.38 -3.65 0.65
CA VAL A 127 -4.07 -2.39 0.97
C VAL A 127 -4.62 -2.39 2.39
N VAL A 128 -5.06 -3.55 2.88
CA VAL A 128 -5.55 -3.70 4.26
C VAL A 128 -4.41 -3.49 5.25
N PHE A 129 -3.23 -4.07 4.99
CA PHE A 129 -2.02 -3.83 5.79
C PHE A 129 -1.63 -2.35 5.82
N LEU A 130 -1.53 -1.71 4.65
CA LEU A 130 -1.11 -0.32 4.58
C LEU A 130 -2.08 0.60 5.33
N ILE A 131 -3.40 0.46 5.12
CA ILE A 131 -4.40 1.27 5.83
C ILE A 131 -4.43 0.94 7.33
N ALA A 132 -4.21 -0.32 7.73
CA ALA A 132 -4.19 -0.73 9.13
C ALA A 132 -3.03 -0.09 9.91
N PHE A 133 -1.88 0.05 9.29
CA PHE A 133 -0.67 0.44 9.99
C PHE A 133 -0.21 1.87 9.71
N ILE A 134 -0.67 2.52 8.64
CA ILE A 134 -0.35 3.94 8.35
C ILE A 134 -1.42 4.84 9.00
N PRO A 135 -1.02 5.79 9.85
CA PRO A 135 -1.96 6.72 10.49
C PRO A 135 -2.66 7.61 9.46
N HIS A 136 -3.98 7.72 9.56
CA HIS A 136 -4.82 8.67 8.80
C HIS A 136 -4.66 8.63 7.28
N ALA A 137 -4.09 7.58 6.71
CA ALA A 137 -3.83 7.48 5.28
C ALA A 137 -5.12 7.51 4.45
N GLY A 138 -5.10 8.30 3.37
CA GLY A 138 -5.97 8.15 2.23
C GLY A 138 -5.46 7.03 1.32
N CYS A 139 -6.29 6.58 0.39
CA CYS A 139 -5.90 5.56 -0.58
C CYS A 139 -6.56 5.83 -1.92
N VAL A 140 -5.82 5.61 -3.01
CA VAL A 140 -6.43 5.52 -4.34
C VAL A 140 -6.97 4.11 -4.52
N VAL A 141 -8.26 4.01 -4.76
CA VAL A 141 -9.00 2.73 -4.81
C VAL A 141 -9.73 2.55 -6.15
N LYS A 142 -10.01 1.30 -6.51
CA LYS A 142 -10.77 1.02 -7.73
C LYS A 142 -12.15 1.66 -7.69
N ARG A 143 -12.57 2.29 -8.79
CA ARG A 143 -13.91 2.86 -8.95
C ARG A 143 -15.03 1.86 -8.63
N ALA A 144 -14.81 0.57 -8.88
CA ALA A 144 -15.77 -0.47 -8.56
C ALA A 144 -16.14 -0.50 -7.06
N LEU A 145 -15.21 -0.17 -6.13
CA LEU A 145 -15.51 -0.08 -4.70
C LEU A 145 -16.45 1.09 -4.37
N TRP A 146 -16.41 2.16 -5.15
CA TRP A 146 -17.31 3.31 -5.02
C TRP A 146 -18.75 3.00 -5.45
N ARG A 147 -18.93 1.96 -6.26
CA ARG A 147 -20.24 1.49 -6.77
C ARG A 147 -20.76 0.27 -6.00
N ASN A 148 -19.92 -0.38 -5.22
CA ASN A 148 -20.31 -1.53 -4.42
C ASN A 148 -21.16 -1.07 -3.22
N PRO A 149 -22.43 -1.50 -3.08
CA PRO A 149 -23.33 -1.02 -2.04
C PRO A 149 -22.79 -1.27 -0.61
N ALA A 150 -22.06 -2.36 -0.40
CA ALA A 150 -21.49 -2.68 0.90
C ALA A 150 -20.27 -1.80 1.27
N MET A 151 -19.57 -1.24 0.28
CA MET A 151 -18.31 -0.51 0.49
C MET A 151 -18.42 0.99 0.18
N ALA A 152 -19.35 1.38 -0.68
CA ALA A 152 -19.42 2.73 -1.22
C ALA A 152 -19.52 3.81 -0.15
N LEU A 153 -20.36 3.58 0.88
CA LEU A 153 -20.53 4.55 1.96
C LEU A 153 -19.22 4.76 2.73
N VAL A 154 -18.56 3.69 3.12
CA VAL A 154 -17.27 3.72 3.84
C VAL A 154 -16.20 4.42 3.02
N VAL A 155 -16.03 4.02 1.75
CA VAL A 155 -15.00 4.54 0.84
C VAL A 155 -15.19 6.03 0.57
N ARG A 156 -16.44 6.47 0.33
CA ARG A 156 -16.78 7.88 0.09
C ARG A 156 -16.60 8.71 1.37
N ALA A 157 -17.07 8.22 2.49
CA ALA A 157 -17.01 8.93 3.77
C ALA A 157 -15.56 9.04 4.29
N ALA A 158 -14.72 8.02 4.05
CA ALA A 158 -13.28 8.07 4.32
C ALA A 158 -12.53 9.04 3.39
N GLY A 159 -13.17 9.50 2.30
CA GLY A 159 -12.56 10.38 1.31
C GLY A 159 -11.44 9.69 0.53
N TYR A 160 -11.58 8.41 0.22
CA TYR A 160 -10.65 7.69 -0.67
C TYR A 160 -10.85 8.16 -2.11
N VAL A 161 -9.80 8.14 -2.90
CA VAL A 161 -9.81 8.66 -4.27
C VAL A 161 -10.11 7.53 -5.26
N PRO A 162 -11.13 7.67 -6.14
CA PRO A 162 -11.35 6.66 -7.17
C PRO A 162 -10.26 6.74 -8.24
N ASN A 163 -9.82 5.59 -8.76
CA ASN A 163 -8.76 5.52 -9.77
C ASN A 163 -9.19 5.91 -11.19
N TRP A 164 -10.43 6.33 -11.39
CA TRP A 164 -10.99 6.66 -12.70
C TRP A 164 -12.05 7.76 -12.60
N PRO A 165 -12.14 8.71 -13.54
CA PRO A 165 -11.20 8.97 -14.66
C PRO A 165 -9.80 9.37 -14.16
N THR A 166 -8.78 9.15 -15.00
CA THR A 166 -7.38 9.35 -14.60
C THR A 166 -7.06 10.78 -14.22
N ASP A 167 -7.53 11.76 -15.01
CA ASP A 167 -7.27 13.19 -14.75
C ASP A 167 -7.90 13.64 -13.42
N ALA A 168 -9.18 13.29 -13.20
CA ALA A 168 -9.85 13.58 -11.94
C ALA A 168 -9.21 12.86 -10.74
N MET A 169 -8.64 11.67 -10.94
CA MET A 169 -7.87 10.96 -9.91
C MET A 169 -6.60 11.74 -9.56
N ILE A 170 -5.85 12.21 -10.57
CA ILE A 170 -4.62 12.98 -10.38
C ILE A 170 -4.90 14.27 -9.62
N GLU A 171 -5.94 15.03 -10.03
CA GLU A 171 -6.35 16.26 -9.36
C GLU A 171 -6.70 16.02 -7.89
N ARG A 172 -7.63 15.10 -7.62
CA ARG A 172 -8.07 14.78 -6.26
C ARG A 172 -6.96 14.25 -5.37
N ALA A 173 -6.03 13.48 -5.93
CA ALA A 173 -4.88 12.96 -5.21
C ALA A 173 -3.88 14.08 -4.89
N ALA A 174 -3.63 15.00 -5.83
CA ALA A 174 -2.79 16.16 -5.62
C ALA A 174 -3.39 17.11 -4.57
N ASP A 175 -4.69 17.40 -4.64
CA ASP A 175 -5.39 18.20 -3.64
C ASP A 175 -5.32 17.58 -2.23
N ALA A 176 -5.44 16.25 -2.16
CA ALA A 176 -5.33 15.54 -0.89
C ALA A 176 -3.94 15.69 -0.26
N LEU A 177 -2.89 15.55 -1.08
CA LEU A 177 -1.49 15.74 -0.63
C LEU A 177 -1.21 17.20 -0.26
N ALA A 178 -1.61 18.17 -1.09
CA ALA A 178 -1.47 19.59 -0.81
C ALA A 178 -2.21 20.01 0.47
N GLY A 179 -3.35 19.37 0.75
CA GLY A 179 -4.09 19.51 2.01
C GLY A 179 -3.46 18.77 3.20
N GLY A 180 -2.22 18.31 3.09
CA GLY A 180 -1.48 17.65 4.17
C GLY A 180 -1.90 16.20 4.46
N GLN A 181 -2.61 15.53 3.55
CA GLN A 181 -2.96 14.13 3.75
C GLN A 181 -1.80 13.21 3.33
N CYS A 182 -1.58 12.12 4.07
CA CYS A 182 -0.80 10.99 3.58
C CYS A 182 -1.66 10.16 2.63
N LEU A 183 -1.14 9.79 1.47
CA LEU A 183 -1.89 9.06 0.43
C LEU A 183 -1.15 7.80 0.00
N ILE A 184 -1.87 6.68 -0.08
CA ILE A 184 -1.36 5.39 -0.58
C ILE A 184 -1.75 5.25 -2.05
N MET A 185 -0.76 4.92 -2.90
CA MET A 185 -0.97 4.60 -4.30
C MET A 185 -0.22 3.32 -4.71
N PHE A 186 -0.86 2.53 -5.55
CA PHE A 186 -0.28 1.36 -6.19
C PHE A 186 -0.01 1.69 -7.66
N PRO A 187 1.25 1.95 -8.07
CA PRO A 187 1.56 2.41 -9.43
C PRO A 187 1.29 1.36 -10.50
N GLU A 188 1.19 0.08 -10.12
CA GLU A 188 0.83 -1.01 -11.02
C GLU A 188 -0.64 -0.94 -11.48
N GLY A 189 -1.51 -0.16 -10.80
CA GLY A 189 -2.95 -0.04 -11.10
C GLY A 189 -3.75 -1.34 -10.91
N THR A 190 -3.06 -2.44 -10.68
CA THR A 190 -3.62 -3.78 -10.43
C THR A 190 -2.70 -4.57 -9.51
N ARG A 191 -3.11 -5.77 -9.07
CA ARG A 191 -2.22 -6.66 -8.32
C ARG A 191 -1.08 -7.16 -9.20
N THR A 192 0.14 -7.22 -8.64
CA THR A 192 1.34 -7.75 -9.30
C THR A 192 1.07 -9.15 -9.84
N GLN A 193 1.46 -9.41 -11.09
CA GLN A 193 1.34 -10.72 -11.71
C GLN A 193 2.69 -11.45 -11.59
N PRO A 194 2.75 -12.59 -10.89
CA PRO A 194 3.99 -13.37 -10.80
C PRO A 194 4.50 -13.77 -12.19
N GLY A 195 5.81 -13.68 -12.39
CA GLY A 195 6.46 -14.05 -13.65
C GLY A 195 6.37 -13.01 -14.78
N LEU A 196 5.65 -11.90 -14.60
CA LEU A 196 5.61 -10.81 -15.55
C LEU A 196 6.46 -9.62 -15.08
N PRO A 197 7.09 -8.87 -16.00
CA PRO A 197 7.79 -7.63 -15.66
C PRO A 197 6.83 -6.64 -14.99
N ARG A 198 7.33 -5.96 -13.94
CA ARG A 198 6.56 -4.89 -13.30
C ARG A 198 6.43 -3.71 -14.24
N GLN A 199 5.22 -3.18 -14.32
CA GLN A 199 4.94 -1.96 -15.06
C GLN A 199 4.30 -0.94 -14.13
N PHE A 200 4.85 0.27 -14.11
CA PHE A 200 4.32 1.38 -13.33
C PHE A 200 3.65 2.38 -14.25
N HIS A 201 2.39 2.66 -13.98
CA HIS A 201 1.67 3.76 -14.61
C HIS A 201 2.15 5.10 -14.03
N ARG A 202 2.31 6.11 -14.88
CA ARG A 202 2.83 7.42 -14.48
C ARG A 202 1.94 8.19 -13.50
N GLY A 203 0.70 7.75 -13.25
CA GLY A 203 -0.24 8.47 -12.38
C GLY A 203 0.32 8.79 -11.01
N ALA A 204 1.00 7.84 -10.35
CA ALA A 204 1.60 8.07 -9.04
C ALA A 204 2.73 9.11 -9.10
N ALA A 205 3.61 9.02 -10.10
CA ALA A 205 4.68 9.99 -10.30
C ALA A 205 4.15 11.38 -10.68
N THR A 206 3.09 11.46 -11.49
CA THR A 206 2.44 12.74 -11.83
C THR A 206 1.86 13.41 -10.58
N VAL A 207 1.17 12.64 -9.73
CA VAL A 207 0.65 13.13 -8.44
C VAL A 207 1.79 13.59 -7.53
N ALA A 208 2.89 12.83 -7.47
CA ALA A 208 4.07 13.18 -6.69
C ALA A 208 4.68 14.52 -7.12
N ILE A 209 4.91 14.70 -8.41
CA ILE A 209 5.50 15.94 -8.95
C ILE A 209 4.56 17.13 -8.71
N ARG A 210 3.24 16.93 -8.76
CA ARG A 210 2.29 18.02 -8.53
C ARG A 210 2.23 18.49 -7.08
N ALA A 211 2.27 17.58 -6.10
CA ALA A 211 1.87 17.97 -4.75
C ALA A 211 2.53 17.18 -3.60
N ALA A 212 3.30 16.13 -3.85
CA ALA A 212 3.90 15.40 -2.74
C ALA A 212 5.05 16.21 -2.11
N SER A 213 5.09 16.23 -0.79
CA SER A 213 6.25 16.70 -0.02
C SER A 213 7.36 15.65 0.01
N THR A 214 6.97 14.38 0.01
CA THR A 214 7.88 13.23 0.04
C THR A 214 7.21 12.03 -0.62
N VAL A 215 7.97 11.27 -1.36
CA VAL A 215 7.55 9.96 -1.92
C VAL A 215 8.26 8.86 -1.15
N THR A 216 7.50 7.97 -0.51
CA THR A 216 8.06 6.87 0.28
C THR A 216 7.69 5.54 -0.35
N PRO A 217 8.65 4.78 -0.92
CA PRO A 217 8.41 3.43 -1.39
C PRO A 217 8.13 2.47 -0.23
N VAL A 218 7.17 1.55 -0.41
CA VAL A 218 6.94 0.43 0.52
C VAL A 218 6.99 -0.86 -0.26
N PHE A 219 7.93 -1.73 0.08
CA PHE A 219 8.13 -3.01 -0.57
C PHE A 219 7.31 -4.07 0.13
N VAL A 220 6.38 -4.68 -0.60
CA VAL A 220 5.55 -5.77 -0.10
C VAL A 220 6.00 -7.08 -0.74
N SER A 221 6.35 -8.06 0.11
CA SER A 221 6.68 -9.41 -0.29
C SER A 221 5.75 -10.40 0.42
N VAL A 222 5.32 -11.42 -0.29
CA VAL A 222 4.42 -12.47 0.24
C VAL A 222 4.93 -13.83 -0.16
N GLN A 223 5.33 -14.64 0.80
CA GLN A 223 5.87 -15.99 0.56
C GLN A 223 5.24 -17.02 1.48
N PRO A 224 4.75 -18.12 0.90
CA PRO A 224 4.43 -18.32 -0.51
C PRO A 224 3.33 -17.37 -1.00
N THR A 225 3.28 -17.09 -2.30
CA THR A 225 2.29 -16.16 -2.89
C THR A 225 0.87 -16.63 -2.61
N THR A 226 -0.01 -15.67 -2.30
CA THR A 226 -1.42 -15.93 -2.00
C THR A 226 -2.31 -14.77 -2.44
N LEU A 227 -3.58 -15.05 -2.70
CA LEU A 227 -4.59 -14.05 -3.07
C LEU A 227 -4.16 -13.16 -4.25
N THR A 228 -3.47 -13.75 -5.22
CA THR A 228 -3.02 -13.07 -6.45
C THR A 228 -4.20 -12.73 -7.37
N LYS A 229 -3.97 -11.95 -8.43
CA LYS A 229 -5.03 -11.36 -9.27
C LYS A 229 -6.03 -12.37 -9.85
N HIS A 230 -5.56 -13.54 -10.29
CA HIS A 230 -6.39 -14.54 -10.97
C HIS A 230 -6.66 -15.78 -10.12
N ALA A 231 -6.09 -15.85 -8.90
CA ALA A 231 -6.33 -16.97 -8.01
C ALA A 231 -7.63 -16.75 -7.20
N PRO A 232 -8.53 -17.73 -7.16
CA PRO A 232 -9.68 -17.68 -6.27
C PRO A 232 -9.21 -17.71 -4.81
N TRP A 233 -9.99 -17.11 -3.91
CA TRP A 233 -9.65 -16.98 -2.49
C TRP A 233 -9.41 -18.32 -1.77
N TYR A 234 -10.02 -19.40 -2.23
CA TYR A 234 -9.87 -20.75 -1.66
C TYR A 234 -8.60 -21.48 -2.13
N ARG A 235 -7.90 -20.96 -3.15
CA ARG A 235 -6.60 -21.50 -3.57
C ARG A 235 -5.50 -20.95 -2.67
N ILE A 236 -5.43 -21.50 -1.46
CA ILE A 236 -4.40 -21.15 -0.49
C ILE A 236 -3.12 -21.98 -0.68
N PRO A 237 -1.95 -21.44 -0.37
CA PRO A 237 -0.69 -22.19 -0.48
C PRO A 237 -0.60 -23.30 0.58
N ARG A 238 0.22 -24.30 0.34
CA ARG A 238 0.43 -25.40 1.29
C ARG A 238 1.07 -24.97 2.60
N ARG A 239 1.98 -23.98 2.56
CA ARG A 239 2.61 -23.36 3.74
C ARG A 239 1.90 -22.06 4.07
N ARG A 240 1.93 -21.68 5.35
CA ARG A 240 1.35 -20.42 5.82
C ARG A 240 2.09 -19.23 5.19
N PRO A 241 1.38 -18.30 4.51
CA PRO A 241 2.01 -17.15 3.92
C PRO A 241 2.56 -16.19 4.99
N HIS A 242 3.76 -15.68 4.72
CA HIS A 242 4.38 -14.62 5.47
C HIS A 242 4.39 -13.34 4.64
N PHE A 243 3.93 -12.25 5.23
CA PHE A 243 3.92 -10.91 4.63
C PHE A 243 5.05 -10.10 5.21
N SER A 244 5.99 -9.68 4.39
CA SER A 244 7.05 -8.76 4.77
C SER A 244 6.80 -7.42 4.09
N LEU A 245 6.65 -6.36 4.91
CA LEU A 245 6.43 -5.00 4.42
C LEU A 245 7.56 -4.11 4.96
N ALA A 246 8.39 -3.60 4.06
CA ALA A 246 9.54 -2.77 4.40
C ALA A 246 9.43 -1.38 3.78
N VAL A 247 9.65 -0.36 4.59
CA VAL A 247 9.67 1.03 4.13
C VAL A 247 11.05 1.35 3.55
N GLY A 248 11.07 1.85 2.33
CA GLY A 248 12.28 2.27 1.64
C GLY A 248 12.76 3.67 2.02
N VAL A 249 13.78 4.13 1.32
CA VAL A 249 14.31 5.48 1.48
C VAL A 249 13.33 6.49 0.88
N ASP A 250 13.14 7.60 1.56
CA ASP A 250 12.32 8.70 1.09
C ASP A 250 12.95 9.36 -0.15
N ILE A 251 12.12 9.71 -1.10
CA ILE A 251 12.50 10.41 -2.32
C ILE A 251 11.87 11.81 -2.26
N ASP A 252 12.70 12.84 -2.34
CA ASP A 252 12.24 14.22 -2.49
C ASP A 252 11.91 14.49 -3.97
N PRO A 253 10.66 14.83 -4.32
CA PRO A 253 10.29 15.18 -5.69
C PRO A 253 10.65 16.63 -6.09
N ALA A 254 11.03 17.49 -5.13
CA ALA A 254 11.27 18.92 -5.39
C ALA A 254 12.40 19.15 -6.41
N PRO A 255 13.58 18.51 -6.34
CA PRO A 255 14.63 18.73 -7.32
C PRO A 255 14.21 18.40 -8.77
N LEU A 256 13.38 17.38 -8.96
CA LEU A 256 12.84 17.06 -10.29
C LEU A 256 11.77 18.07 -10.74
N ARG A 257 10.94 18.53 -9.81
CA ARG A 257 9.89 19.54 -10.06
C ARG A 257 10.49 20.85 -10.52
N ASP A 258 11.60 21.28 -9.89
CA ASP A 258 12.21 22.57 -10.10
C ASP A 258 13.16 22.61 -11.31
N SER A 259 13.72 21.47 -11.69
CA SER A 259 14.74 21.37 -12.76
C SER A 259 14.20 21.11 -14.16
N MET A 260 12.95 20.64 -14.29
CA MET A 260 12.41 20.25 -15.59
C MET A 260 10.89 20.33 -15.69
N PRO A 261 10.31 20.38 -16.92
CA PRO A 261 8.85 20.37 -17.11
C PRO A 261 8.18 19.16 -16.47
N ALA A 262 7.00 19.38 -15.86
CA ALA A 262 6.28 18.37 -15.08
C ALA A 262 6.10 17.00 -15.79
N PRO A 263 5.80 16.89 -17.10
CA PRO A 263 5.70 15.59 -17.76
C PRO A 263 7.02 14.82 -17.81
N ARG A 264 8.16 15.53 -17.95
CA ARG A 264 9.50 14.94 -17.95
C ARG A 264 9.90 14.53 -16.54
N ALA A 265 9.66 15.40 -15.54
CA ALA A 265 9.89 15.10 -14.13
C ALA A 265 9.13 13.85 -13.68
N ALA A 266 7.85 13.72 -14.04
CA ALA A 266 7.05 12.55 -13.74
C ALA A 266 7.55 11.28 -14.43
N ARG A 267 8.08 11.37 -15.66
CA ARG A 267 8.70 10.22 -16.33
C ARG A 267 9.95 9.77 -15.59
N THR A 268 10.86 10.69 -15.30
CA THR A 268 12.12 10.41 -14.60
C THR A 268 11.87 9.81 -13.22
N LEU A 269 10.92 10.37 -12.46
CA LEU A 269 10.53 9.81 -11.16
C LEU A 269 9.94 8.40 -11.29
N ASN A 270 9.11 8.16 -12.30
CA ASN A 270 8.51 6.83 -12.53
C ASN A 270 9.54 5.76 -12.88
N GLU A 271 10.52 6.11 -13.72
CA GLU A 271 11.65 5.25 -14.08
C GLU A 271 12.54 4.96 -12.86
N GLY A 272 12.85 5.98 -12.06
CA GLY A 272 13.58 5.84 -10.80
C GLY A 272 12.87 4.94 -9.79
N LEU A 273 11.56 5.13 -9.60
CA LEU A 273 10.76 4.24 -8.76
C LEU A 273 10.80 2.80 -9.27
N LEU A 274 10.62 2.58 -10.57
CA LEU A 274 10.66 1.23 -11.14
C LEU A 274 12.02 0.56 -10.91
N ALA A 275 13.12 1.29 -11.08
CA ALA A 275 14.47 0.79 -10.82
C ALA A 275 14.68 0.41 -9.35
N VAL A 276 14.21 1.23 -8.40
CA VAL A 276 14.25 0.96 -6.95
C VAL A 276 13.50 -0.34 -6.62
N TYR A 277 12.33 -0.55 -7.22
CA TYR A 277 11.57 -1.79 -7.00
C TYR A 277 12.21 -3.01 -7.69
N ALA A 278 12.79 -2.84 -8.87
CA ALA A 278 13.52 -3.90 -9.56
C ALA A 278 14.75 -4.34 -8.76
N GLY A 279 15.53 -3.42 -8.22
CA GLY A 279 16.70 -3.72 -7.39
C GLY A 279 16.33 -4.43 -6.08
N ARG A 280 15.23 -4.04 -5.42
CA ARG A 280 14.83 -4.60 -4.12
C ARG A 280 14.07 -5.93 -4.23
N LEU A 281 13.27 -6.12 -5.27
CA LEU A 281 12.38 -7.27 -5.43
C LEU A 281 12.75 -8.18 -6.61
N GLY A 282 13.70 -7.78 -7.47
CA GLY A 282 14.16 -8.52 -8.64
C GLY A 282 15.25 -9.54 -8.38
N GLY A 283 15.85 -9.53 -7.20
CA GLY A 283 16.93 -10.46 -6.79
C GLY A 283 16.46 -11.80 -6.19
N ARG A 284 15.21 -12.20 -6.43
CA ARG A 284 14.66 -13.45 -5.90
C ARG A 284 13.99 -14.26 -6.99
#